data_28851c196992bcb00bd9c4dba38f601a
#
_entry.id   28851c196992bcb00bd9c4dba38f601a
#
_cell.length_a   1.000
_cell.length_b   1.000
_cell.length_c   1.000
_cell.angle_alpha   90.00
_cell.angle_beta   90.00
_cell.angle_gamma   90.00
#
_symmetry.space_group_name_H-M   'P 1'
#
loop_
_entity.id
_entity.type
_entity.pdbx_description
1 polymer ?
#
loop_
_entity_poly.entity_id
_entity_poly.type
_entity_poly.pdbx_seq_one_letter_code
_entity_poly.pdbx_strand_id
1 'polypeptide(L)'
;LKEPSNKTEPFIWTWSGGRFDFLNPSPGSICITDIAHALSLICRFNGHCTEFYSVAEHCVEVADRVMKNSDDPKLARTALLHDAAEAYIGDVVSPLKALLPDFQRVETAVEEIIAQKYDLYYPFPPEIKQADRDVLADEFARLQPFAESTDSLWTPLPPEEAEQLFMTVFLECFGTALVADDDQG
;
A
#
# COMPACT_ATOMS: atom_id res chain seq x y z
N LEU A 1 31.53 -23.38 22.60
CA LEU A 1 30.28 -23.16 21.88
C LEU A 1 30.19 -21.66 21.62
N LYS A 2 30.38 -21.21 20.38
CA LYS A 2 30.09 -19.83 19.97
C LYS A 2 28.57 -19.64 20.08
N GLU A 3 28.14 -18.63 20.84
CA GLU A 3 26.75 -18.19 20.77
C GLU A 3 26.42 -17.86 19.29
N PRO A 4 25.29 -18.33 18.77
CA PRO A 4 24.87 -17.92 17.44
C PRO A 4 24.74 -16.39 17.48
N SER A 5 25.41 -15.69 16.58
CA SER A 5 25.20 -14.25 16.38
C SER A 5 23.78 -14.08 15.88
N ASN A 6 22.84 -13.83 16.79
CA ASN A 6 21.42 -13.63 16.49
C ASN A 6 21.20 -12.21 15.95
N LYS A 7 21.98 -11.80 14.95
CA LYS A 7 21.69 -10.64 14.14
C LYS A 7 20.85 -11.12 12.99
N THR A 8 19.54 -10.99 13.13
CA THR A 8 18.63 -11.09 11.98
C THR A 8 19.11 -10.06 10.97
N GLU A 9 19.43 -10.48 9.76
CA GLU A 9 19.75 -9.54 8.69
C GLU A 9 18.51 -8.70 8.42
N PRO A 10 18.63 -7.36 8.27
CA PRO A 10 17.49 -6.46 8.21
C PRO A 10 16.89 -6.41 6.80
N PHE A 11 16.53 -7.56 6.22
CA PHE A 11 15.92 -7.66 4.90
C PHE A 11 14.79 -8.67 4.90
N ILE A 12 13.93 -8.57 3.87
CA ILE A 12 12.93 -9.58 3.52
C ILE A 12 13.14 -10.04 2.07
N TRP A 13 12.68 -11.25 1.77
CA TRP A 13 12.47 -11.71 0.40
C TRP A 13 11.11 -11.23 -0.08
N THR A 14 11.05 -10.71 -1.30
CA THR A 14 9.80 -10.29 -1.93
C THR A 14 9.19 -11.42 -2.77
N TRP A 15 7.96 -11.24 -3.22
CA TRP A 15 7.24 -12.22 -4.02
C TRP A 15 7.95 -12.58 -5.34
N SER A 16 8.53 -11.60 -6.02
CA SER A 16 9.32 -11.78 -7.25
C SER A 16 10.64 -12.50 -7.03
N GLY A 17 11.01 -12.77 -5.77
CA GLY A 17 12.29 -13.36 -5.38
C GLY A 17 13.41 -12.33 -5.19
N GLY A 18 13.07 -11.03 -5.21
CA GLY A 18 13.97 -9.94 -4.87
C GLY A 18 14.33 -9.89 -3.39
N ARG A 19 15.30 -9.04 -3.05
CA ARG A 19 15.69 -8.75 -1.66
C ARG A 19 15.47 -7.28 -1.35
N PHE A 20 14.65 -6.98 -0.33
CA PHE A 20 14.44 -5.63 0.16
C PHE A 20 15.17 -5.43 1.49
N ASP A 21 16.15 -4.51 1.53
CA ASP A 21 16.97 -4.19 2.70
C ASP A 21 16.43 -2.93 3.39
N PHE A 22 15.95 -3.06 4.62
CA PHE A 22 15.37 -1.95 5.39
C PHE A 22 16.38 -0.88 5.82
N LEU A 23 17.67 -1.19 5.87
CA LEU A 23 18.71 -0.22 6.23
C LEU A 23 19.22 0.56 5.02
N ASN A 24 19.11 -0.03 3.81
CA ASN A 24 19.59 0.56 2.57
C ASN A 24 18.58 0.34 1.43
N PRO A 25 17.33 0.83 1.61
CA PRO A 25 16.34 0.69 0.55
C PRO A 25 16.76 1.46 -0.70
N SER A 26 16.44 0.93 -1.87
CA SER A 26 16.78 1.58 -3.14
C SER A 26 15.63 1.48 -4.14
N PRO A 27 15.51 2.41 -5.12
CA PRO A 27 14.47 2.31 -6.14
C PRO A 27 14.51 1.00 -6.93
N GLY A 28 15.71 0.41 -7.11
CA GLY A 28 15.90 -0.86 -7.80
C GLY A 28 15.40 -2.09 -7.01
N SER A 29 15.13 -1.96 -5.70
CA SER A 29 14.54 -3.03 -4.89
C SER A 29 13.01 -2.94 -4.76
N ILE A 30 12.38 -1.96 -5.40
CA ILE A 30 10.94 -1.77 -5.45
C ILE A 30 10.40 -2.38 -6.75
N CYS A 31 9.36 -3.19 -6.67
CA CYS A 31 8.69 -3.80 -7.80
C CYS A 31 7.17 -3.66 -7.66
N ILE A 32 6.48 -3.25 -8.74
CA ILE A 32 5.02 -3.04 -8.67
C ILE A 32 4.26 -4.35 -8.49
N THR A 33 4.75 -5.44 -9.05
CA THR A 33 4.12 -6.76 -8.88
C THR A 33 4.25 -7.25 -7.44
N ASP A 34 5.37 -6.97 -6.75
CA ASP A 34 5.52 -7.24 -5.32
C ASP A 34 4.56 -6.41 -4.48
N ILE A 35 4.43 -5.11 -4.81
CA ILE A 35 3.50 -4.20 -4.12
C ILE A 35 2.06 -4.70 -4.28
N ALA A 36 1.60 -4.91 -5.51
CA ALA A 36 0.24 -5.35 -5.79
C ALA A 36 -0.10 -6.67 -5.07
N HIS A 37 0.81 -7.66 -5.19
CA HIS A 37 0.64 -8.96 -4.54
C HIS A 37 0.59 -8.84 -3.02
N ALA A 38 1.57 -8.17 -2.40
CA ALA A 38 1.61 -8.05 -0.95
C ALA A 38 0.40 -7.28 -0.39
N LEU A 39 0.05 -6.13 -0.99
CA LEU A 39 -1.10 -5.34 -0.56
C LEU A 39 -2.42 -6.07 -0.71
N SER A 40 -2.57 -6.95 -1.71
CA SER A 40 -3.78 -7.77 -1.89
C SER A 40 -3.98 -8.81 -0.78
N LEU A 41 -2.90 -9.21 -0.11
CA LEU A 41 -2.90 -10.20 0.97
C LEU A 41 -2.90 -9.60 2.38
N ILE A 42 -2.68 -8.28 2.52
CA ILE A 42 -2.72 -7.58 3.80
C ILE A 42 -4.16 -7.17 4.09
N CYS A 43 -4.71 -7.71 5.20
CA CYS A 43 -6.05 -7.35 5.66
C CYS A 43 -6.02 -6.03 6.44
N ARG A 44 -6.87 -5.07 6.07
CA ARG A 44 -7.05 -3.82 6.80
C ARG A 44 -7.58 -4.05 8.22
N PHE A 45 -7.47 -3.04 9.08
CA PHE A 45 -7.89 -3.07 10.50
C PHE A 45 -7.24 -4.20 11.32
N ASN A 46 -6.04 -4.67 10.93
CA ASN A 46 -5.41 -5.86 11.55
C ASN A 46 -6.34 -7.08 11.60
N GLY A 47 -7.25 -7.23 10.63
CA GLY A 47 -8.24 -8.29 10.58
C GLY A 47 -9.43 -8.11 11.53
N HIS A 48 -9.54 -6.98 12.24
CA HIS A 48 -10.71 -6.66 13.07
C HIS A 48 -11.85 -6.08 12.22
N CYS A 49 -12.32 -6.84 11.25
CA CYS A 49 -13.39 -6.51 10.32
C CYS A 49 -14.29 -7.74 10.10
N THR A 50 -15.49 -7.54 9.58
CA THR A 50 -16.48 -8.61 9.35
C THR A 50 -16.10 -9.54 8.20
N GLU A 51 -15.38 -9.02 7.22
CA GLU A 51 -14.91 -9.75 6.04
C GLU A 51 -13.48 -9.32 5.70
N PHE A 52 -12.73 -10.16 4.97
CA PHE A 52 -11.41 -9.79 4.48
C PHE A 52 -11.53 -8.61 3.51
N TYR A 53 -10.79 -7.56 3.77
CA TYR A 53 -10.70 -6.39 2.92
C TYR A 53 -9.22 -5.97 2.81
N SER A 54 -8.70 -5.90 1.58
CA SER A 54 -7.27 -5.73 1.36
C SER A 54 -6.84 -4.26 1.33
N VAL A 55 -5.56 -4.02 1.65
CA VAL A 55 -4.93 -2.71 1.43
C VAL A 55 -4.92 -2.35 -0.06
N ALA A 56 -4.77 -3.33 -0.97
CA ALA A 56 -4.83 -3.08 -2.41
C ALA A 56 -6.18 -2.48 -2.85
N GLU A 57 -7.29 -3.04 -2.36
CA GLU A 57 -8.64 -2.53 -2.66
C GLU A 57 -8.85 -1.13 -2.08
N HIS A 58 -8.38 -0.87 -0.86
CA HIS A 58 -8.36 0.45 -0.25
C HIS A 58 -7.62 1.48 -1.12
N CYS A 59 -6.41 1.16 -1.57
CA CYS A 59 -5.62 2.06 -2.42
C CYS A 59 -6.35 2.41 -3.72
N VAL A 60 -7.06 1.46 -4.31
CA VAL A 60 -7.89 1.68 -5.50
C VAL A 60 -9.07 2.62 -5.18
N GLU A 61 -9.78 2.43 -4.04
CA GLU A 61 -10.87 3.32 -3.63
C GLU A 61 -10.37 4.76 -3.38
N VAL A 62 -9.19 4.93 -2.78
CA VAL A 62 -8.56 6.25 -2.57
C VAL A 62 -8.19 6.89 -3.91
N ALA A 63 -7.60 6.13 -4.84
CA ALA A 63 -7.27 6.62 -6.18
C ALA A 63 -8.52 7.04 -6.97
N ASP A 64 -9.58 6.22 -6.97
CA ASP A 64 -10.85 6.52 -7.61
C ASP A 64 -11.49 7.80 -7.07
N ARG A 65 -11.44 8.00 -5.74
CA ARG A 65 -11.94 9.22 -5.09
C ARG A 65 -11.17 10.46 -5.52
N VAL A 66 -9.85 10.35 -5.64
CA VAL A 66 -9.00 11.45 -6.12
C VAL A 66 -9.28 11.75 -7.59
N MET A 67 -9.35 10.74 -8.45
CA MET A 67 -9.64 10.89 -9.89
C MET A 67 -11.00 11.51 -10.17
N LYS A 68 -12.00 11.28 -9.34
CA LYS A 68 -13.31 11.94 -9.46
C LYS A 68 -13.28 13.43 -9.15
N ASN A 69 -12.27 13.91 -8.42
CA ASN A 69 -12.18 15.29 -7.94
C ASN A 69 -11.01 16.09 -8.56
N SER A 70 -10.13 15.44 -9.34
CA SER A 70 -8.95 16.06 -9.94
C SER A 70 -8.56 15.37 -11.23
N ASP A 71 -8.17 16.18 -12.23
CA ASP A 71 -7.61 15.70 -13.50
C ASP A 71 -6.06 15.62 -13.44
N ASP A 72 -5.43 15.79 -12.28
CA ASP A 72 -3.99 15.69 -12.11
C ASP A 72 -3.53 14.22 -12.10
N PRO A 73 -2.85 13.73 -13.15
CA PRO A 73 -2.44 12.34 -13.24
C PRO A 73 -1.38 11.97 -12.19
N LYS A 74 -0.57 12.92 -11.75
CA LYS A 74 0.42 12.67 -10.70
C LYS A 74 -0.25 12.51 -9.33
N LEU A 75 -1.35 13.23 -9.10
CA LEU A 75 -2.14 13.07 -7.87
C LEU A 75 -2.82 11.69 -7.84
N ALA A 76 -3.37 11.23 -8.97
CA ALA A 76 -3.95 9.89 -9.09
C ALA A 76 -2.93 8.77 -8.81
N ARG A 77 -1.71 8.88 -9.39
CA ARG A 77 -0.58 7.98 -9.12
C ARG A 77 -0.20 7.95 -7.65
N THR A 78 -0.11 9.14 -7.05
CA THR A 78 0.22 9.29 -5.62
C THR A 78 -0.85 8.65 -4.74
N ALA A 79 -2.13 8.81 -5.10
CA ALA A 79 -3.24 8.21 -4.39
C ALA A 79 -3.20 6.67 -4.43
N LEU A 80 -2.95 6.09 -5.60
CA LEU A 80 -2.86 4.63 -5.75
C LEU A 80 -1.71 4.03 -4.92
N LEU A 81 -0.58 4.73 -4.83
CA LEU A 81 0.63 4.21 -4.19
C LEU A 81 0.90 4.80 -2.79
N HIS A 82 -0.09 5.47 -2.17
CA HIS A 82 0.13 6.14 -0.89
C HIS A 82 0.46 5.18 0.26
N ASP A 83 -0.10 3.97 0.25
CA ASP A 83 0.18 2.91 1.23
C ASP A 83 1.11 1.81 0.65
N ALA A 84 1.79 2.07 -0.49
CA ALA A 84 2.65 1.06 -1.13
C ALA A 84 3.83 0.61 -0.25
N ALA A 85 4.26 1.43 0.71
CA ALA A 85 5.28 1.07 1.70
C ALA A 85 4.85 -0.15 2.54
N GLU A 86 3.56 -0.32 2.79
CA GLU A 86 3.02 -1.41 3.60
C GLU A 86 3.28 -2.80 2.99
N ALA A 87 3.50 -2.89 1.68
CA ALA A 87 3.95 -4.13 1.03
C ALA A 87 5.27 -4.67 1.61
N TYR A 88 6.09 -3.80 2.19
CA TYR A 88 7.40 -4.14 2.76
C TYR A 88 7.42 -4.15 4.28
N ILE A 89 6.59 -3.33 4.94
CA ILE A 89 6.63 -3.11 6.39
C ILE A 89 5.34 -3.55 7.11
N GLY A 90 4.30 -3.91 6.36
CA GLY A 90 2.96 -4.27 6.87
C GLY A 90 2.09 -3.05 7.20
N ASP A 91 0.78 -3.27 7.24
CA ASP A 91 -0.20 -2.27 7.71
C ASP A 91 -0.16 -2.17 9.25
N VAL A 92 0.38 -1.08 9.75
CA VAL A 92 0.40 -0.77 11.19
C VAL A 92 -0.59 0.33 11.47
N VAL A 93 -1.65 0.00 12.23
CA VAL A 93 -2.72 0.95 12.55
C VAL A 93 -2.19 2.23 13.19
N SER A 94 -2.71 3.38 12.77
CA SER A 94 -2.21 4.71 13.15
C SER A 94 -2.03 4.94 14.65
N PRO A 95 -2.92 4.46 15.57
CA PRO A 95 -2.69 4.60 17.01
C PRO A 95 -1.44 3.86 17.52
N LEU A 96 -1.11 2.70 16.93
CA LEU A 96 0.10 1.96 17.28
C LEU A 96 1.33 2.62 16.64
N LYS A 97 1.23 3.03 15.37
CA LYS A 97 2.29 3.74 14.64
C LYS A 97 2.77 4.98 15.41
N ALA A 98 1.86 5.72 16.04
CA ALA A 98 2.19 6.90 16.85
C ALA A 98 3.09 6.59 18.07
N LEU A 99 3.16 5.34 18.53
CA LEU A 99 4.01 4.89 19.65
C LEU A 99 5.36 4.32 19.18
N LEU A 100 5.59 4.21 17.87
CA LEU A 100 6.73 3.51 17.27
C LEU A 100 7.59 4.47 16.42
N PRO A 101 8.36 5.37 17.01
CA PRO A 101 9.14 6.36 16.24
C PRO A 101 10.21 5.73 15.34
N ASP A 102 10.74 4.57 15.67
CA ASP A 102 11.71 3.86 14.83
C ASP A 102 11.05 3.26 13.60
N PHE A 103 9.83 2.75 13.76
CA PHE A 103 9.02 2.28 12.63
C PHE A 103 8.70 3.43 11.66
N GLN A 104 8.27 4.59 12.16
CA GLN A 104 7.99 5.77 11.34
C GLN A 104 9.20 6.22 10.51
N ARG A 105 10.44 6.09 11.05
CA ARG A 105 11.66 6.40 10.28
C ARG A 105 11.87 5.43 9.13
N VAL A 106 11.63 4.13 9.35
CA VAL A 106 11.73 3.12 8.31
C VAL A 106 10.66 3.34 7.25
N GLU A 107 9.42 3.56 7.66
CA GLU A 107 8.28 3.85 6.79
C GLU A 107 8.57 5.05 5.88
N THR A 108 8.97 6.20 6.46
CA THR A 108 9.34 7.40 5.70
C THR A 108 10.41 7.11 4.64
N ALA A 109 11.47 6.34 5.00
CA ALA A 109 12.52 5.99 4.05
C ALA A 109 11.99 5.12 2.90
N VAL A 110 11.06 4.20 3.16
CA VAL A 110 10.44 3.36 2.12
C VAL A 110 9.51 4.19 1.23
N GLU A 111 8.68 5.06 1.83
CA GLU A 111 7.81 5.98 1.08
C GLU A 111 8.61 6.90 0.14
N GLU A 112 9.73 7.47 0.62
CA GLU A 112 10.60 8.33 -0.20
C GLU A 112 11.17 7.59 -1.42
N ILE A 113 11.61 6.34 -1.25
CA ILE A 113 12.15 5.53 -2.35
C ILE A 113 11.06 5.16 -3.35
N ILE A 114 9.86 4.80 -2.89
CA ILE A 114 8.71 4.52 -3.75
C ILE A 114 8.32 5.80 -4.53
N ALA A 115 8.24 6.94 -3.84
CA ALA A 115 7.92 8.21 -4.46
C ALA A 115 8.96 8.63 -5.52
N GLN A 116 10.25 8.36 -5.27
CA GLN A 116 11.32 8.57 -6.24
C GLN A 116 11.18 7.66 -7.47
N LYS A 117 10.90 6.35 -7.26
CA LYS A 117 10.79 5.39 -8.35
C LYS A 117 9.64 5.70 -9.30
N TYR A 118 8.48 6.05 -8.74
CA TYR A 118 7.24 6.23 -9.49
C TYR A 118 6.89 7.70 -9.77
N ASP A 119 7.79 8.63 -9.50
CA ASP A 119 7.56 10.09 -9.66
C ASP A 119 6.25 10.54 -9.00
N LEU A 120 6.11 10.28 -7.69
CA LEU A 120 4.96 10.68 -6.90
C LEU A 120 5.18 12.05 -6.24
N TYR A 121 4.09 12.68 -5.77
CA TYR A 121 4.20 13.77 -4.83
C TYR A 121 4.64 13.23 -3.45
N TYR A 122 5.70 13.81 -2.89
CA TYR A 122 6.14 13.51 -1.53
C TYR A 122 6.76 14.75 -0.88
N PRO A 123 6.43 15.11 0.37
CA PRO A 123 5.41 14.46 1.22
C PRO A 123 4.02 14.46 0.59
N PHE A 124 3.18 13.50 0.98
CA PHE A 124 1.83 13.34 0.41
C PHE A 124 0.98 14.60 0.59
N PRO A 125 0.35 15.10 -0.49
CA PRO A 125 -0.51 16.28 -0.46
C PRO A 125 -1.72 16.12 0.47
N PRO A 126 -2.30 17.23 0.95
CA PRO A 126 -3.50 17.20 1.79
C PRO A 126 -4.69 16.49 1.15
N GLU A 127 -4.82 16.54 -0.17
CA GLU A 127 -5.87 15.91 -0.96
C GLU A 127 -5.86 14.39 -0.80
N ILE A 128 -4.66 13.77 -0.81
CA ILE A 128 -4.50 12.33 -0.59
C ILE A 128 -4.95 11.96 0.83
N LYS A 129 -4.46 12.70 1.83
CA LYS A 129 -4.82 12.47 3.23
C LYS A 129 -6.31 12.68 3.51
N GLN A 130 -6.96 13.53 2.73
CA GLN A 130 -8.41 13.73 2.86
C GLN A 130 -9.15 12.55 2.23
N ALA A 131 -8.77 12.15 1.01
CA ALA A 131 -9.39 11.01 0.32
C ALA A 131 -9.26 9.71 1.13
N ASP A 132 -8.06 9.43 1.68
CA ASP A 132 -7.82 8.30 2.58
C ASP A 132 -8.76 8.32 3.80
N ARG A 133 -8.87 9.46 4.51
CA ARG A 133 -9.78 9.59 5.66
C ARG A 133 -11.25 9.37 5.28
N ASP A 134 -11.65 9.86 4.12
CA ASP A 134 -13.02 9.71 3.65
C ASP A 134 -13.33 8.25 3.30
N VAL A 135 -12.40 7.56 2.64
CA VAL A 135 -12.49 6.12 2.35
C VAL A 135 -12.49 5.32 3.65
N LEU A 136 -11.59 5.62 4.60
CA LEU A 136 -11.55 4.98 5.91
C LEU A 136 -12.89 5.09 6.66
N ALA A 137 -13.58 6.23 6.56
CA ALA A 137 -14.89 6.40 7.18
C ALA A 137 -15.97 5.50 6.53
N ASP A 138 -15.94 5.37 5.21
CA ASP A 138 -16.85 4.49 4.46
C ASP A 138 -16.55 3.01 4.77
N GLU A 139 -15.28 2.62 4.81
CA GLU A 139 -14.83 1.27 5.18
C GLU A 139 -15.27 0.92 6.61
N PHE A 140 -15.08 1.86 7.55
CA PHE A 140 -15.47 1.66 8.93
C PHE A 140 -16.98 1.38 9.05
N ALA A 141 -17.81 2.13 8.32
CA ALA A 141 -19.25 1.93 8.30
C ALA A 141 -19.66 0.57 7.68
N ARG A 142 -18.89 0.06 6.71
CA ARG A 142 -19.16 -1.20 6.00
C ARG A 142 -18.65 -2.45 6.72
N LEU A 143 -17.46 -2.34 7.35
CA LEU A 143 -16.68 -3.48 7.79
C LEU A 143 -16.68 -3.71 9.31
N GLN A 144 -17.07 -2.71 10.11
CA GLN A 144 -17.05 -2.92 11.56
C GLN A 144 -18.32 -3.63 12.04
N PRO A 145 -18.21 -4.66 12.88
CA PRO A 145 -19.35 -5.49 13.29
C PRO A 145 -20.38 -4.77 14.17
N PHE A 146 -20.01 -3.59 14.66
CA PHE A 146 -20.87 -2.73 15.51
C PHE A 146 -21.36 -1.48 14.75
N ALA A 147 -20.98 -1.30 13.48
CA ALA A 147 -21.48 -0.24 12.64
C ALA A 147 -22.81 -0.66 11.99
N GLU A 148 -23.72 0.29 11.83
CA GLU A 148 -24.95 0.07 11.08
C GLU A 148 -24.61 0.22 9.58
N SER A 149 -24.33 -0.90 8.90
CA SER A 149 -24.12 -0.91 7.45
C SER A 149 -25.40 -0.57 6.72
N THR A 150 -25.35 0.42 5.83
CA THR A 150 -26.45 0.81 4.95
C THR A 150 -26.38 0.19 3.56
N ASP A 151 -25.23 -0.41 3.20
CA ASP A 151 -24.98 -1.01 1.89
C ASP A 151 -24.86 -2.54 2.00
N SER A 152 -25.97 -3.22 1.79
CA SER A 152 -26.06 -4.68 1.87
C SER A 152 -25.60 -5.41 0.60
N LEU A 153 -25.23 -4.68 -0.46
CA LEU A 153 -24.84 -5.25 -1.76
C LEU A 153 -23.33 -5.17 -2.01
N TRP A 154 -22.59 -4.38 -1.23
CA TRP A 154 -21.15 -4.28 -1.35
C TRP A 154 -20.48 -5.49 -0.69
N THR A 155 -19.54 -6.09 -1.38
CA THR A 155 -18.69 -7.19 -0.89
C THR A 155 -17.24 -6.91 -1.25
N PRO A 156 -16.28 -7.12 -0.32
CA PRO A 156 -14.85 -7.02 -0.63
C PRO A 156 -14.43 -8.02 -1.72
N LEU A 157 -13.40 -7.65 -2.45
CA LEU A 157 -12.81 -8.53 -3.46
C LEU A 157 -11.94 -9.62 -2.80
N PRO A 158 -11.91 -10.83 -3.36
CA PRO A 158 -10.89 -11.79 -2.99
C PRO A 158 -9.50 -11.27 -3.40
N PRO A 159 -8.41 -11.71 -2.72
CA PRO A 159 -7.06 -11.20 -2.94
C PRO A 159 -6.62 -11.15 -4.42
N GLU A 160 -6.89 -12.20 -5.17
CA GLU A 160 -6.49 -12.31 -6.57
C GLU A 160 -7.20 -11.26 -7.45
N GLU A 161 -8.46 -10.96 -7.15
CA GLU A 161 -9.22 -9.93 -7.88
C GLU A 161 -8.79 -8.52 -7.46
N ALA A 162 -8.47 -8.31 -6.17
CA ALA A 162 -7.94 -7.05 -5.66
C ALA A 162 -6.55 -6.74 -6.26
N GLU A 163 -5.67 -7.75 -6.39
CA GLU A 163 -4.38 -7.62 -7.07
C GLU A 163 -4.56 -7.22 -8.54
N GLN A 164 -5.44 -7.91 -9.28
CA GLN A 164 -5.73 -7.61 -10.67
C GLN A 164 -6.32 -6.20 -10.87
N LEU A 165 -7.23 -5.79 -9.98
CA LEU A 165 -7.82 -4.45 -10.02
C LEU A 165 -6.76 -3.38 -9.76
N PHE A 166 -5.90 -3.57 -8.73
CA PHE A 166 -4.81 -2.65 -8.43
C PHE A 166 -3.85 -2.49 -9.62
N MET A 167 -3.45 -3.60 -10.25
CA MET A 167 -2.60 -3.58 -11.44
C MET A 167 -3.27 -2.93 -12.64
N THR A 168 -4.58 -3.11 -12.81
CA THR A 168 -5.35 -2.45 -13.87
C THR A 168 -5.33 -0.93 -13.69
N VAL A 169 -5.64 -0.44 -12.49
CA VAL A 169 -5.61 1.00 -12.17
C VAL A 169 -4.18 1.56 -12.26
N PHE A 170 -3.17 0.77 -11.86
CA PHE A 170 -1.77 1.15 -12.04
C PHE A 170 -1.45 1.38 -13.54
N LEU A 171 -1.82 0.45 -14.41
CA LEU A 171 -1.59 0.59 -15.85
C LEU A 171 -2.34 1.79 -16.47
N GLU A 172 -3.54 2.09 -15.99
CA GLU A 172 -4.30 3.28 -16.39
C GLU A 172 -3.59 4.58 -15.99
N CYS A 173 -3.03 4.63 -14.78
CA CYS A 173 -2.34 5.82 -14.25
C CYS A 173 -0.93 6.03 -14.84
N PHE A 174 -0.19 4.96 -15.09
CA PHE A 174 1.23 5.02 -15.44
C PHE A 174 1.54 4.61 -16.89
N GLY A 175 0.63 3.89 -17.55
CA GLY A 175 0.90 3.24 -18.83
C GLY A 175 1.73 1.96 -18.68
N THR A 176 1.91 1.25 -19.79
CA THR A 176 2.53 -0.11 -19.80
C THR A 176 4.06 -0.10 -19.72
N ALA A 177 4.72 1.02 -19.92
CA ALA A 177 6.19 1.07 -20.03
C ALA A 177 6.92 0.75 -18.70
N LEU A 178 6.34 1.13 -17.55
CA LEU A 178 6.98 0.92 -16.24
C LEU A 178 6.97 -0.53 -15.76
N VAL A 179 6.01 -1.35 -16.20
CA VAL A 179 5.96 -2.77 -15.81
C VAL A 179 7.07 -3.57 -16.50
N ALA A 180 7.46 -3.19 -17.72
CA ALA A 180 8.52 -3.87 -18.46
C ALA A 180 9.91 -3.67 -17.85
N ASP A 181 10.14 -2.56 -17.15
CA ASP A 181 11.41 -2.27 -16.46
C ASP A 181 11.53 -3.05 -15.13
N ASP A 182 10.42 -3.38 -14.50
CA ASP A 182 10.39 -4.14 -13.23
C ASP A 182 10.68 -5.64 -13.42
N ASP A 183 10.40 -6.22 -14.61
CA ASP A 183 10.64 -7.64 -14.91
C ASP A 183 12.10 -7.96 -15.28
N GLN A 184 13.01 -6.97 -15.34
CA GLN A 184 14.41 -7.14 -15.73
C GLN A 184 15.42 -6.97 -14.58
N GLY A 185 14.99 -6.89 -13.33
CA GLY A 185 15.81 -6.66 -12.13
C GLY A 185 16.23 -7.91 -11.36
#